data_39119cd68cee2b76da72c9aeeb3f3228
#
_entry.id   39119cd68cee2b76da72c9aeeb3f3228
#
_cell.length_a   1.000
_cell.length_b   1.000
_cell.length_c   1.000
_cell.angle_alpha   90.00
_cell.angle_beta   90.00
_cell.angle_gamma   90.00
#
_symmetry.space_group_name_H-M   'P 1'
#
loop_
_entity.id
_entity.type
_entity.pdbx_description
1 polymer ?
#
loop_
_entity_poly.entity_id
_entity_poly.type
_entity_poly.pdbx_seq_one_letter_code
_entity_poly.pdbx_strand_id
1 'polypeptide(L)'
;MEKKIKTDTLTQVKDYVMITLGLLCYCFGYSAFLLPEKIVTGGVTGLASLLYFGLGWNVAITYYVINAILLAIAFRTVGKQFVIRTIIGATIATLLLGIMVPLFKEPIVAQQTFMNVIIGAVLCGMGLGIVFTHNGSSAGTDIIAAMVTKHSNISFGRTMIYVDMLIISSSYLIFHTLDKIVYGLIFMFICSIAADMVIDSNRQSVQFMIFSKKWKEIANAITRETHRGCTVLHGTGWYTQSEATILLVMCRNFESMRMFRIIKAIDEDAFVSQAKIKGVDGEGFDHVKIKLPKQEAEEIAQDAKPIEADKATQQE
;
A
#
# COMPACT_ATOMS: atom_id res chain seq x y z
N MET A 1 -7.53 -21.18 21.72
CA MET A 1 -8.35 -20.04 22.18
C MET A 1 -7.96 -18.82 21.34
N GLU A 2 -8.73 -18.50 20.31
CA GLU A 2 -8.47 -17.33 19.45
C GLU A 2 -8.76 -16.06 20.25
N LYS A 3 -7.72 -15.35 20.65
CA LYS A 3 -7.86 -13.97 21.10
C LYS A 3 -8.25 -13.12 19.88
N LYS A 4 -9.55 -12.98 19.61
CA LYS A 4 -10.09 -11.94 18.75
C LYS A 4 -9.62 -10.60 19.34
N ILE A 5 -8.60 -9.99 18.73
CA ILE A 5 -8.24 -8.61 19.03
C ILE A 5 -9.51 -7.80 18.70
N LYS A 6 -10.20 -7.32 19.71
CA LYS A 6 -11.26 -6.31 19.54
C LYS A 6 -10.56 -5.10 18.92
N THR A 7 -10.73 -4.93 17.63
CA THR A 7 -10.32 -3.69 16.95
C THR A 7 -11.15 -2.60 17.60
N ASP A 8 -10.47 -1.65 18.23
CA ASP A 8 -11.10 -0.58 18.96
C ASP A 8 -12.06 0.15 18.02
N THR A 9 -13.30 0.40 18.43
CA THR A 9 -14.34 1.04 17.58
C THR A 9 -13.84 2.35 16.99
N LEU A 10 -13.00 3.07 17.73
CA LEU A 10 -12.36 4.31 17.31
C LEU A 10 -11.44 4.10 16.09
N THR A 11 -10.69 3.01 16.06
CA THR A 11 -9.79 2.68 14.95
C THR A 11 -10.58 2.35 13.68
N GLN A 12 -11.72 1.64 13.82
CA GLN A 12 -12.59 1.35 12.68
C GLN A 12 -13.22 2.62 12.10
N VAL A 13 -13.70 3.53 12.95
CA VAL A 13 -14.26 4.82 12.51
C VAL A 13 -13.20 5.63 11.76
N LYS A 14 -11.97 5.69 12.30
CA LYS A 14 -10.84 6.35 11.64
C LYS A 14 -10.57 5.76 10.25
N ASP A 15 -10.55 4.43 10.13
CA ASP A 15 -10.34 3.76 8.84
C ASP A 15 -11.40 4.15 7.81
N TYR A 16 -12.69 4.15 8.19
CA TYR A 16 -13.77 4.52 7.27
C TYR A 16 -13.73 6.01 6.88
N VAL A 17 -13.37 6.90 7.79
CA VAL A 17 -13.18 8.33 7.48
C VAL A 17 -12.03 8.51 6.48
N MET A 18 -10.91 7.84 6.69
CA MET A 18 -9.76 7.92 5.79
C MET A 18 -10.06 7.30 4.41
N ILE A 19 -10.78 6.17 4.36
CA ILE A 19 -11.27 5.59 3.11
C ILE A 19 -12.15 6.57 2.36
N THR A 20 -13.08 7.25 3.05
CA THR A 20 -13.96 8.24 2.43
C THR A 20 -13.18 9.42 1.86
N LEU A 21 -12.19 9.93 2.60
CA LEU A 21 -11.30 11.01 2.12
C LEU A 21 -10.47 10.57 0.92
N GLY A 22 -9.94 9.34 0.94
CA GLY A 22 -9.22 8.78 -0.19
C GLY A 22 -10.09 8.64 -1.44
N LEU A 23 -11.31 8.13 -1.29
CA LEU A 23 -12.27 8.02 -2.40
C LEU A 23 -12.72 9.40 -2.91
N LEU A 24 -12.84 10.39 -2.04
CA LEU A 24 -13.15 11.78 -2.44
C LEU A 24 -12.02 12.35 -3.30
N CYS A 25 -10.78 12.18 -2.89
CA CYS A 25 -9.60 12.58 -3.68
C CYS A 25 -9.55 11.88 -5.04
N TYR A 26 -9.79 10.57 -5.06
CA TYR A 26 -9.84 9.76 -6.27
C TYR A 26 -10.95 10.23 -7.23
N CYS A 27 -12.19 10.33 -6.74
CA CYS A 27 -13.33 10.72 -7.56
C CYS A 27 -13.21 12.15 -8.08
N PHE A 28 -12.62 13.06 -7.29
CA PHE A 28 -12.32 14.41 -7.73
C PHE A 28 -11.29 14.43 -8.86
N GLY A 29 -10.13 13.77 -8.67
CA GLY A 29 -9.10 13.66 -9.71
C GLY A 29 -9.64 13.08 -11.01
N TYR A 30 -10.46 12.03 -10.91
CA TYR A 30 -11.10 11.39 -12.05
C TYR A 30 -12.11 12.29 -12.75
N SER A 31 -13.07 12.86 -12.00
CA SER A 31 -14.21 13.61 -12.57
C SER A 31 -13.83 14.98 -13.09
N ALA A 32 -12.86 15.65 -12.43
CA ALA A 32 -12.51 17.03 -12.74
C ALA A 32 -11.40 17.17 -13.80
N PHE A 33 -10.56 16.15 -13.96
CA PHE A 33 -9.38 16.22 -14.85
C PHE A 33 -9.41 15.19 -15.96
N LEU A 34 -9.81 13.95 -15.70
CA LEU A 34 -9.63 12.84 -16.65
C LEU A 34 -10.86 12.61 -17.52
N LEU A 35 -12.02 12.52 -16.91
CA LEU A 35 -13.26 12.22 -17.65
C LEU A 35 -13.62 13.30 -18.68
N PRO A 36 -13.52 14.62 -18.38
CA PRO A 36 -13.78 15.66 -19.37
C PRO A 36 -12.82 15.64 -20.56
N GLU A 37 -11.57 15.24 -20.33
CA GLU A 37 -10.55 15.05 -21.37
C GLU A 37 -10.74 13.76 -22.19
N LYS A 38 -11.78 12.98 -21.86
CA LYS A 38 -12.06 11.68 -22.49
C LYS A 38 -10.89 10.70 -22.35
N ILE A 39 -10.19 10.75 -21.22
CA ILE A 39 -9.12 9.80 -20.89
C ILE A 39 -9.73 8.59 -20.21
N VAL A 40 -9.48 7.42 -20.77
CA VAL A 40 -9.90 6.15 -20.17
C VAL A 40 -8.83 5.73 -19.17
N THR A 41 -9.25 5.59 -17.92
CA THR A 41 -8.42 5.07 -16.84
C THR A 41 -8.41 3.54 -16.85
N GLY A 42 -7.55 2.93 -16.04
CA GLY A 42 -7.71 1.53 -15.68
C GLY A 42 -8.92 1.32 -14.77
N GLY A 43 -9.18 0.08 -14.41
CA GLY A 43 -10.19 -0.27 -13.42
C GLY A 43 -11.63 -0.25 -13.93
N VAL A 44 -12.55 -0.48 -13.00
CA VAL A 44 -13.99 -0.45 -13.30
C VAL A 44 -14.44 0.96 -13.68
N THR A 45 -13.80 2.01 -13.17
CA THR A 45 -14.05 3.39 -13.64
C THR A 45 -13.71 3.57 -15.12
N GLY A 46 -12.63 2.94 -15.59
CA GLY A 46 -12.29 2.92 -17.01
C GLY A 46 -13.33 2.23 -17.86
N LEU A 47 -13.80 1.05 -17.44
CA LEU A 47 -14.92 0.36 -18.11
C LEU A 47 -16.19 1.21 -18.09
N ALA A 48 -16.52 1.86 -16.97
CA ALA A 48 -17.68 2.75 -16.88
C ALA A 48 -17.56 3.95 -17.81
N SER A 49 -16.34 4.54 -17.94
CA SER A 49 -16.11 5.64 -18.89
C SER A 49 -16.20 5.20 -20.35
N LEU A 50 -15.73 3.98 -20.70
CA LEU A 50 -15.91 3.42 -22.04
C LEU A 50 -17.38 3.27 -22.39
N LEU A 51 -18.19 2.73 -21.48
CA LEU A 51 -19.63 2.61 -21.69
C LEU A 51 -20.35 3.98 -21.74
N TYR A 52 -19.86 4.95 -20.97
CA TYR A 52 -20.35 6.31 -21.05
C TYR A 52 -20.08 6.96 -22.39
N PHE A 53 -18.85 6.86 -22.93
CA PHE A 53 -18.50 7.44 -24.21
C PHE A 53 -19.06 6.68 -25.41
N GLY A 54 -19.19 5.34 -25.31
CA GLY A 54 -19.70 4.51 -26.40
C GLY A 54 -21.23 4.42 -26.45
N LEU A 55 -21.89 4.29 -25.30
CA LEU A 55 -23.32 4.01 -25.20
C LEU A 55 -24.14 5.12 -24.50
N GLY A 56 -23.47 6.15 -23.94
CA GLY A 56 -24.14 7.23 -23.21
C GLY A 56 -24.62 6.83 -21.81
N TRP A 57 -24.15 5.71 -21.24
CA TRP A 57 -24.58 5.23 -19.94
C TRP A 57 -23.99 6.09 -18.81
N ASN A 58 -24.75 6.28 -17.72
CA ASN A 58 -24.28 7.07 -16.57
C ASN A 58 -23.11 6.36 -15.88
N VAL A 59 -21.98 7.05 -15.72
CA VAL A 59 -20.73 6.52 -15.14
C VAL A 59 -20.95 5.91 -13.76
N ALA A 60 -21.68 6.62 -12.87
CA ALA A 60 -21.88 6.18 -11.49
C ALA A 60 -22.74 4.90 -11.42
N ILE A 61 -23.81 4.85 -12.21
CA ILE A 61 -24.69 3.67 -12.26
C ILE A 61 -23.95 2.48 -12.85
N THR A 62 -23.24 2.68 -13.95
CA THR A 62 -22.46 1.63 -14.62
C THR A 62 -21.36 1.09 -13.69
N TYR A 63 -20.64 1.98 -13.01
CA TYR A 63 -19.63 1.62 -12.02
C TYR A 63 -20.23 0.74 -10.90
N TYR A 64 -21.40 1.13 -10.36
CA TYR A 64 -22.06 0.37 -9.29
C TYR A 64 -22.51 -1.01 -9.76
N VAL A 65 -23.14 -1.10 -10.94
CA VAL A 65 -23.63 -2.37 -11.51
C VAL A 65 -22.49 -3.34 -11.77
N ILE A 66 -21.40 -2.87 -12.40
CA ILE A 66 -20.24 -3.74 -12.68
C ILE A 66 -19.64 -4.23 -11.35
N ASN A 67 -19.47 -3.36 -10.37
CA ASN A 67 -18.95 -3.75 -9.06
C ASN A 67 -19.88 -4.71 -8.32
N ALA A 68 -21.19 -4.54 -8.41
CA ALA A 68 -22.17 -5.47 -7.82
C ALA A 68 -22.03 -6.88 -8.41
N ILE A 69 -21.87 -6.98 -9.74
CA ILE A 69 -21.64 -8.26 -10.43
C ILE A 69 -20.31 -8.88 -9.98
N LEU A 70 -19.21 -8.10 -9.98
CA LEU A 70 -17.91 -8.59 -9.54
C LEU A 70 -17.92 -9.06 -8.09
N LEU A 71 -18.59 -8.33 -7.20
CA LEU A 71 -18.72 -8.69 -5.78
C LEU A 71 -19.57 -9.93 -5.57
N ALA A 72 -20.65 -10.14 -6.37
CA ALA A 72 -21.45 -11.35 -6.32
C ALA A 72 -20.61 -12.59 -6.67
N ILE A 73 -19.70 -12.47 -7.65
CA ILE A 73 -18.77 -13.54 -8.03
C ILE A 73 -17.70 -13.71 -6.94
N ALA A 74 -17.14 -12.60 -6.44
CA ALA A 74 -16.08 -12.61 -5.44
C ALA A 74 -16.53 -13.08 -4.05
N PHE A 75 -17.83 -13.02 -3.75
CA PHE A 75 -18.36 -13.38 -2.43
C PHE A 75 -18.00 -14.81 -2.01
N ARG A 76 -17.98 -15.75 -2.98
CA ARG A 76 -17.60 -17.15 -2.74
C ARG A 76 -16.07 -17.36 -2.68
N THR A 77 -15.29 -16.44 -3.24
CA THR A 77 -13.85 -16.65 -3.46
C THR A 77 -12.98 -15.90 -2.48
N VAL A 78 -13.23 -14.62 -2.20
CA VAL A 78 -12.28 -13.73 -1.50
C VAL A 78 -12.52 -13.63 0.00
N GLY A 79 -13.76 -13.82 0.48
CA GLY A 79 -14.10 -13.81 1.90
C GLY A 79 -14.98 -12.62 2.32
N LYS A 80 -15.80 -12.86 3.36
CA LYS A 80 -16.88 -11.95 3.79
C LYS A 80 -16.39 -10.55 4.21
N GLN A 81 -15.27 -10.46 4.89
CA GLN A 81 -14.78 -9.19 5.45
C GLN A 81 -14.29 -8.23 4.35
N PHE A 82 -13.61 -8.76 3.34
CA PHE A 82 -13.21 -8.00 2.15
C PHE A 82 -14.42 -7.47 1.40
N VAL A 83 -15.41 -8.35 1.14
CA VAL A 83 -16.63 -8.00 0.40
C VAL A 83 -17.40 -6.89 1.09
N ILE A 84 -17.60 -6.94 2.42
CA ILE A 84 -18.32 -5.90 3.16
C ILE A 84 -17.62 -4.54 3.03
N ARG A 85 -16.30 -4.49 3.22
CA ARG A 85 -15.52 -3.24 3.07
C ARG A 85 -15.58 -2.70 1.65
N THR A 86 -15.52 -3.59 0.66
CA THR A 86 -15.61 -3.22 -0.76
C THR A 86 -17.00 -2.70 -1.12
N ILE A 87 -18.08 -3.27 -0.59
CA ILE A 87 -19.45 -2.75 -0.78
C ILE A 87 -19.56 -1.32 -0.26
N ILE A 88 -19.06 -1.05 0.93
CA ILE A 88 -19.08 0.30 1.51
C ILE A 88 -18.27 1.26 0.63
N GLY A 89 -17.06 0.88 0.21
CA GLY A 89 -16.23 1.68 -0.69
C GLY A 89 -16.91 1.96 -2.02
N ALA A 90 -17.49 0.92 -2.66
CA ALA A 90 -18.23 1.05 -3.92
C ALA A 90 -19.41 2.01 -3.81
N THR A 91 -20.17 1.92 -2.71
CA THR A 91 -21.33 2.79 -2.48
C THR A 91 -20.90 4.25 -2.31
N ILE A 92 -19.85 4.49 -1.52
CA ILE A 92 -19.31 5.85 -1.33
C ILE A 92 -18.79 6.41 -2.65
N ALA A 93 -17.99 5.63 -3.39
CA ALA A 93 -17.45 6.05 -4.69
C ALA A 93 -18.57 6.36 -5.70
N THR A 94 -19.61 5.52 -5.74
CA THR A 94 -20.77 5.72 -6.62
C THR A 94 -21.48 7.03 -6.31
N LEU A 95 -21.73 7.34 -5.03
CA LEU A 95 -22.36 8.60 -4.62
C LEU A 95 -21.49 9.80 -5.00
N LEU A 96 -20.17 9.72 -4.76
CA LEU A 96 -19.25 10.78 -5.13
C LEU A 96 -19.17 10.99 -6.65
N LEU A 97 -19.09 9.92 -7.44
CA LEU A 97 -19.12 10.01 -8.90
C LEU A 97 -20.46 10.56 -9.41
N GLY A 98 -21.57 10.16 -8.80
CA GLY A 98 -22.90 10.67 -9.14
C GLY A 98 -23.03 12.17 -8.96
N ILE A 99 -22.35 12.75 -7.97
CA ILE A 99 -22.34 14.20 -7.69
C ILE A 99 -21.28 14.92 -8.55
N MET A 100 -20.05 14.37 -8.63
CA MET A 100 -18.92 15.07 -9.24
C MET A 100 -18.93 15.04 -10.77
N VAL A 101 -19.33 13.93 -11.38
CA VAL A 101 -19.35 13.83 -12.86
C VAL A 101 -20.25 14.87 -13.52
N PRO A 102 -21.49 15.12 -13.04
CA PRO A 102 -22.32 16.21 -13.60
C PRO A 102 -21.80 17.62 -13.31
N LEU A 103 -21.03 17.79 -12.23
CA LEU A 103 -20.48 19.07 -11.79
C LEU A 103 -19.32 19.54 -12.68
N PHE A 104 -18.46 18.59 -13.11
CA PHE A 104 -17.28 18.86 -13.92
C PHE A 104 -17.50 18.41 -15.37
N LYS A 105 -18.12 19.26 -16.18
CA LYS A 105 -18.35 18.97 -17.63
C LYS A 105 -17.14 19.32 -18.49
N GLU A 106 -16.32 20.24 -18.04
CA GLU A 106 -15.10 20.70 -18.70
C GLU A 106 -13.89 20.48 -17.79
N PRO A 107 -12.71 20.24 -18.34
CA PRO A 107 -11.51 20.05 -17.55
C PRO A 107 -11.11 21.35 -16.85
N ILE A 108 -10.61 21.24 -15.62
CA ILE A 108 -10.22 22.44 -14.83
C ILE A 108 -9.07 23.19 -15.52
N VAL A 109 -8.11 22.48 -16.11
CA VAL A 109 -7.03 23.12 -16.88
C VAL A 109 -7.40 23.10 -18.35
N ALA A 110 -7.91 24.22 -18.85
CA ALA A 110 -8.34 24.33 -20.23
C ALA A 110 -7.17 24.13 -21.20
N GLN A 111 -7.41 23.39 -22.29
CA GLN A 111 -6.49 23.20 -23.43
C GLN A 111 -5.13 22.54 -23.09
N GLN A 112 -5.00 21.89 -21.94
CA GLN A 112 -3.74 21.22 -21.53
C GLN A 112 -4.00 19.79 -21.06
N THR A 113 -4.37 18.91 -21.99
CA THR A 113 -4.66 17.50 -21.72
C THR A 113 -3.57 16.80 -20.93
N PHE A 114 -2.29 17.02 -21.28
CA PHE A 114 -1.16 16.41 -20.57
C PHE A 114 -1.09 16.80 -19.08
N MET A 115 -1.32 18.09 -18.79
CA MET A 115 -1.34 18.58 -17.41
C MET A 115 -2.53 18.00 -16.62
N ASN A 116 -3.71 17.93 -17.24
CA ASN A 116 -4.89 17.29 -16.65
C ASN A 116 -4.62 15.83 -16.32
N VAL A 117 -3.94 15.09 -17.22
CA VAL A 117 -3.58 13.69 -16.99
C VAL A 117 -2.65 13.55 -15.79
N ILE A 118 -1.60 14.39 -15.67
CA ILE A 118 -0.65 14.33 -14.56
C ILE A 118 -1.35 14.65 -13.23
N ILE A 119 -2.07 15.77 -13.15
CA ILE A 119 -2.76 16.18 -11.91
C ILE A 119 -3.80 15.15 -11.51
N GLY A 120 -4.63 14.71 -12.46
CA GLY A 120 -5.62 13.68 -12.23
C GLY A 120 -5.01 12.36 -11.76
N ALA A 121 -3.90 11.93 -12.37
CA ALA A 121 -3.21 10.70 -12.00
C ALA A 121 -2.62 10.76 -10.58
N VAL A 122 -2.00 11.89 -10.21
CA VAL A 122 -1.46 12.08 -8.85
C VAL A 122 -2.59 12.06 -7.81
N LEU A 123 -3.68 12.80 -8.05
CA LEU A 123 -4.83 12.82 -7.13
C LEU A 123 -5.49 11.44 -7.01
N CYS A 124 -5.70 10.75 -8.12
CA CYS A 124 -6.25 9.40 -8.13
C CYS A 124 -5.33 8.43 -7.38
N GLY A 125 -4.03 8.46 -7.65
CA GLY A 125 -3.05 7.60 -7.02
C GLY A 125 -2.96 7.84 -5.51
N MET A 126 -2.88 9.09 -5.08
CA MET A 126 -2.92 9.42 -3.64
C MET A 126 -4.22 8.94 -2.98
N GLY A 127 -5.35 9.15 -3.64
CA GLY A 127 -6.65 8.68 -3.15
C GLY A 127 -6.68 7.17 -2.96
N LEU A 128 -6.26 6.40 -3.97
CA LEU A 128 -6.16 4.94 -3.90
C LEU A 128 -5.16 4.48 -2.85
N GLY A 129 -4.00 5.12 -2.74
CA GLY A 129 -2.99 4.83 -1.73
C GLY A 129 -3.54 4.97 -0.30
N ILE A 130 -4.31 6.02 -0.02
CA ILE A 130 -5.00 6.22 1.27
C ILE A 130 -6.00 5.09 1.52
N VAL A 131 -6.82 4.73 0.53
CA VAL A 131 -7.82 3.66 0.65
C VAL A 131 -7.14 2.33 0.99
N PHE A 132 -6.11 1.93 0.25
CA PHE A 132 -5.39 0.67 0.47
C PHE A 132 -4.63 0.63 1.80
N THR A 133 -4.07 1.74 2.25
CA THR A 133 -3.38 1.84 3.55
C THR A 133 -4.30 1.54 4.72
N HIS A 134 -5.61 1.87 4.60
CA HIS A 134 -6.62 1.60 5.62
C HIS A 134 -7.41 0.31 5.37
N ASN A 135 -6.83 -0.64 4.62
CA ASN A 135 -7.46 -1.91 4.26
C ASN A 135 -8.83 -1.75 3.58
N GLY A 136 -9.03 -0.63 2.88
CA GLY A 136 -10.17 -0.41 2.00
C GLY A 136 -9.94 -1.03 0.63
N SER A 137 -10.97 -0.95 -0.20
CA SER A 137 -10.94 -1.29 -1.61
C SER A 137 -11.69 -0.21 -2.37
N SER A 138 -11.18 0.18 -3.52
CA SER A 138 -11.86 1.12 -4.42
C SER A 138 -13.03 0.47 -5.17
N ALA A 139 -13.26 -0.83 -4.94
CA ALA A 139 -14.22 -1.61 -5.71
C ALA A 139 -13.97 -1.46 -7.22
N GLY A 140 -12.81 -1.92 -7.65
CA GLY A 140 -12.35 -1.81 -9.03
C GLY A 140 -11.80 -3.14 -9.53
N THR A 141 -10.75 -3.07 -10.34
CA THR A 141 -9.98 -4.23 -10.79
C THR A 141 -9.28 -4.95 -9.65
N ASP A 142 -9.17 -4.35 -8.47
CA ASP A 142 -8.72 -4.96 -7.21
C ASP A 142 -9.56 -6.20 -6.82
N ILE A 143 -10.87 -6.22 -7.12
CA ILE A 143 -11.71 -7.41 -6.94
C ILE A 143 -11.27 -8.54 -7.88
N ILE A 144 -11.01 -8.20 -9.14
CA ILE A 144 -10.54 -9.17 -10.15
C ILE A 144 -9.15 -9.69 -9.75
N ALA A 145 -8.26 -8.78 -9.35
CA ALA A 145 -6.92 -9.14 -8.91
C ALA A 145 -6.95 -10.06 -7.69
N ALA A 146 -7.82 -9.79 -6.71
CA ALA A 146 -7.99 -10.64 -5.54
C ALA A 146 -8.50 -12.05 -5.88
N MET A 147 -9.41 -12.16 -6.84
CA MET A 147 -9.92 -13.45 -7.33
C MET A 147 -8.84 -14.24 -8.08
N VAL A 148 -8.11 -13.59 -8.99
CA VAL A 148 -7.07 -14.24 -9.81
C VAL A 148 -5.92 -14.70 -8.93
N THR A 149 -5.41 -13.86 -8.04
CA THR A 149 -4.31 -14.20 -7.13
C THR A 149 -4.62 -15.38 -6.22
N LYS A 150 -5.89 -15.58 -5.88
CA LYS A 150 -6.30 -16.73 -5.07
C LYS A 150 -6.27 -18.06 -5.82
N HIS A 151 -6.42 -18.05 -7.14
CA HIS A 151 -6.50 -19.26 -7.98
C HIS A 151 -5.27 -19.45 -8.89
N SER A 152 -4.35 -18.49 -8.92
CA SER A 152 -3.16 -18.53 -9.74
C SER A 152 -1.94 -17.98 -8.99
N ASN A 153 -0.74 -18.32 -9.47
CA ASN A 153 0.51 -17.82 -8.92
C ASN A 153 0.88 -16.42 -9.45
N ILE A 154 -0.09 -15.69 -10.04
CA ILE A 154 0.14 -14.33 -10.54
C ILE A 154 -0.03 -13.36 -9.38
N SER A 155 0.92 -12.44 -9.21
CA SER A 155 0.83 -11.44 -8.15
C SER A 155 -0.32 -10.46 -8.38
N PHE A 156 -0.91 -9.95 -7.30
CA PHE A 156 -2.02 -9.00 -7.30
C PHE A 156 -1.75 -7.78 -8.21
N GLY A 157 -0.58 -7.14 -8.08
CA GLY A 157 -0.22 -5.98 -8.89
C GLY A 157 -0.08 -6.30 -10.38
N ARG A 158 0.48 -7.47 -10.74
CA ARG A 158 0.57 -7.87 -12.16
C ARG A 158 -0.80 -8.07 -12.77
N THR A 159 -1.72 -8.68 -12.04
CA THR A 159 -3.10 -8.86 -12.52
C THR A 159 -3.78 -7.51 -12.76
N MET A 160 -3.63 -6.55 -11.83
CA MET A 160 -4.16 -5.20 -12.02
C MET A 160 -3.60 -4.55 -13.30
N ILE A 161 -2.28 -4.56 -13.48
CA ILE A 161 -1.63 -3.98 -14.66
C ILE A 161 -2.18 -4.60 -15.96
N TYR A 162 -2.30 -5.93 -16.04
CA TYR A 162 -2.81 -6.59 -17.24
C TYR A 162 -4.26 -6.23 -17.54
N VAL A 163 -5.12 -6.21 -16.52
CA VAL A 163 -6.54 -5.85 -16.69
C VAL A 163 -6.67 -4.38 -17.08
N ASP A 164 -5.94 -3.49 -16.42
CA ASP A 164 -5.98 -2.06 -16.70
C ASP A 164 -5.44 -1.75 -18.10
N MET A 165 -4.36 -2.40 -18.53
CA MET A 165 -3.80 -2.26 -19.88
C MET A 165 -4.80 -2.72 -20.95
N LEU A 166 -5.52 -3.82 -20.69
CA LEU A 166 -6.55 -4.30 -21.60
C LEU A 166 -7.70 -3.29 -21.72
N ILE A 167 -8.16 -2.74 -20.60
CA ILE A 167 -9.23 -1.72 -20.58
C ILE A 167 -8.79 -0.46 -21.32
N ILE A 168 -7.59 0.05 -21.04
CA ILE A 168 -7.05 1.25 -21.68
C ILE A 168 -6.90 1.01 -23.19
N SER A 169 -6.36 -0.14 -23.60
CA SER A 169 -6.20 -0.47 -25.01
C SER A 169 -7.55 -0.57 -25.74
N SER A 170 -8.60 -1.04 -25.07
CA SER A 170 -9.93 -1.12 -25.64
C SER A 170 -10.56 0.25 -25.94
N SER A 171 -10.01 1.34 -25.40
CA SER A 171 -10.43 2.71 -25.71
C SER A 171 -10.26 3.05 -27.20
N TYR A 172 -9.36 2.36 -27.92
CA TYR A 172 -9.18 2.51 -29.35
C TYR A 172 -10.44 2.21 -30.15
N LEU A 173 -11.26 1.26 -29.68
CA LEU A 173 -12.50 0.89 -30.33
C LEU A 173 -13.55 2.02 -30.36
N ILE A 174 -13.43 2.98 -29.44
CA ILE A 174 -14.37 4.10 -29.30
C ILE A 174 -13.81 5.36 -29.93
N PHE A 175 -12.54 5.67 -29.63
CA PHE A 175 -11.96 6.95 -30.02
C PHE A 175 -11.18 6.91 -31.35
N HIS A 176 -10.77 5.72 -31.80
CA HIS A 176 -9.97 5.50 -33.02
C HIS A 176 -8.67 6.34 -33.08
N THR A 177 -8.17 6.79 -31.93
CA THR A 177 -6.96 7.61 -31.80
C THR A 177 -5.99 6.98 -30.82
N LEU A 178 -4.69 6.98 -31.19
CA LEU A 178 -3.63 6.44 -30.32
C LEU A 178 -3.36 7.35 -29.11
N ASP A 179 -3.60 8.65 -29.24
CA ASP A 179 -3.33 9.63 -28.19
C ASP A 179 -4.04 9.26 -26.88
N LYS A 180 -5.29 8.79 -26.94
CA LYS A 180 -6.08 8.42 -25.76
C LYS A 180 -5.50 7.21 -25.05
N ILE A 181 -4.96 6.24 -25.78
CA ILE A 181 -4.25 5.09 -25.20
C ILE A 181 -2.98 5.56 -24.49
N VAL A 182 -2.17 6.39 -25.18
CA VAL A 182 -0.92 6.89 -24.60
C VAL A 182 -1.17 7.67 -23.31
N TYR A 183 -2.15 8.57 -23.30
CA TYR A 183 -2.53 9.30 -22.09
C TYR A 183 -3.06 8.38 -20.99
N GLY A 184 -3.82 7.34 -21.31
CA GLY A 184 -4.29 6.33 -20.37
C GLY A 184 -3.13 5.54 -19.74
N LEU A 185 -2.11 5.16 -20.52
CA LEU A 185 -0.92 4.49 -20.03
C LEU A 185 -0.07 5.41 -19.14
N ILE A 186 0.08 6.69 -19.52
CA ILE A 186 0.75 7.71 -18.68
C ILE A 186 0.01 7.85 -17.35
N PHE A 187 -1.33 7.95 -17.39
CA PHE A 187 -2.16 7.97 -16.18
C PHE A 187 -1.89 6.77 -15.30
N MET A 188 -1.94 5.55 -15.86
CA MET A 188 -1.74 4.30 -15.12
C MET A 188 -0.37 4.29 -14.42
N PHE A 189 0.69 4.70 -15.12
CA PHE A 189 2.04 4.73 -14.58
C PHE A 189 2.18 5.73 -13.42
N ILE A 190 1.74 6.98 -13.61
CA ILE A 190 1.83 8.04 -12.59
C ILE A 190 0.94 7.72 -11.39
N CYS A 191 -0.28 7.23 -11.63
CA CYS A 191 -1.22 6.84 -10.60
C CYS A 191 -0.65 5.72 -9.71
N SER A 192 -0.02 4.70 -10.32
CA SER A 192 0.64 3.62 -9.60
C SER A 192 1.77 4.14 -8.70
N ILE A 193 2.66 4.98 -9.25
CA ILE A 193 3.75 5.56 -8.46
C ILE A 193 3.20 6.39 -7.28
N ALA A 194 2.19 7.23 -7.52
CA ALA A 194 1.60 8.06 -6.49
C ALA A 194 0.93 7.21 -5.40
N ALA A 195 0.25 6.13 -5.77
CA ALA A 195 -0.36 5.19 -4.82
C ALA A 195 0.71 4.47 -3.98
N ASP A 196 1.76 3.95 -4.63
CA ASP A 196 2.86 3.27 -3.96
C ASP A 196 3.60 4.20 -2.98
N MET A 197 3.82 5.48 -3.35
CA MET A 197 4.42 6.47 -2.44
C MET A 197 3.61 6.65 -1.15
N VAL A 198 2.28 6.65 -1.23
CA VAL A 198 1.40 6.78 -0.05
C VAL A 198 1.42 5.49 0.77
N ILE A 199 1.30 4.32 0.12
CA ILE A 199 1.32 3.02 0.78
C ILE A 199 2.65 2.78 1.49
N ASP A 200 3.74 3.02 0.80
CA ASP A 200 5.09 2.84 1.32
C ASP A 200 5.40 3.79 2.47
N SER A 201 4.99 5.07 2.35
CA SER A 201 5.21 6.06 3.41
C SER A 201 4.66 5.62 4.76
N ASN A 202 3.56 4.86 4.76
CA ASN A 202 2.90 4.41 5.99
C ASN A 202 3.47 3.07 6.53
N ARG A 203 4.11 2.26 5.69
CA ARG A 203 4.63 0.93 6.07
C ARG A 203 6.15 0.90 6.28
N GLN A 204 6.87 1.91 5.82
CA GLN A 204 8.32 1.94 5.92
C GLN A 204 8.77 1.98 7.37
N SER A 205 9.61 1.02 7.73
CA SER A 205 10.41 1.03 8.95
C SER A 205 11.82 1.47 8.62
N VAL A 206 12.49 2.00 9.62
CA VAL A 206 13.85 2.51 9.52
C VAL A 206 14.72 1.82 10.56
N GLN A 207 15.87 1.37 10.12
CA GLN A 207 16.92 0.86 10.99
C GLN A 207 17.95 1.95 11.23
N PHE A 208 18.28 2.17 12.48
CA PHE A 208 19.39 2.99 12.91
C PHE A 208 20.52 2.12 13.43
N MET A 209 21.74 2.39 12.95
CA MET A 209 22.98 1.91 13.54
C MET A 209 23.71 3.12 14.10
N ILE A 210 23.86 3.17 15.43
CA ILE A 210 24.38 4.33 16.16
C ILE A 210 25.70 3.93 16.80
N PHE A 211 26.76 4.66 16.44
CA PHE A 211 28.09 4.49 16.98
C PHE A 211 28.40 5.67 17.90
N SER A 212 28.47 5.46 19.20
CA SER A 212 28.69 6.49 20.19
C SER A 212 29.33 5.93 21.46
N LYS A 213 30.21 6.68 22.08
CA LYS A 213 30.73 6.34 23.41
C LYS A 213 29.67 6.48 24.51
N LYS A 214 28.66 7.32 24.27
CA LYS A 214 27.50 7.54 25.17
C LYS A 214 26.30 6.62 24.84
N TRP A 215 26.56 5.43 24.30
CA TRP A 215 25.51 4.51 23.82
C TRP A 215 24.50 4.14 24.90
N LYS A 216 24.91 4.02 26.18
CA LYS A 216 24.02 3.70 27.30
C LYS A 216 22.95 4.78 27.52
N GLU A 217 23.41 6.05 27.52
CA GLU A 217 22.52 7.20 27.68
C GLU A 217 21.54 7.32 26.53
N ILE A 218 22.04 7.12 25.30
CA ILE A 218 21.22 7.12 24.07
C ILE A 218 20.19 6.00 24.12
N ALA A 219 20.59 4.78 24.48
CA ALA A 219 19.67 3.63 24.57
C ALA A 219 18.54 3.86 25.59
N ASN A 220 18.90 4.40 26.77
CA ASN A 220 17.95 4.74 27.83
C ASN A 220 16.96 5.82 27.41
N ALA A 221 17.45 6.88 26.74
CA ALA A 221 16.60 7.96 26.26
C ALA A 221 15.63 7.47 25.14
N ILE A 222 16.14 6.72 24.16
CA ILE A 222 15.33 6.14 23.11
C ILE A 222 14.23 5.24 23.68
N THR A 223 14.58 4.32 24.57
CA THR A 223 13.62 3.39 25.18
C THR A 223 12.54 4.13 25.98
N ARG A 224 12.94 5.16 26.73
CA ARG A 224 12.01 5.96 27.55
C ARG A 224 11.08 6.83 26.73
N GLU A 225 11.61 7.51 25.71
CA GLU A 225 10.86 8.52 24.97
C GLU A 225 10.08 7.96 23.79
N THR A 226 10.55 6.88 23.16
CA THR A 226 9.95 6.32 21.95
C THR A 226 9.34 4.94 22.17
N HIS A 227 9.56 4.33 23.33
CA HIS A 227 9.14 2.95 23.63
C HIS A 227 9.62 1.93 22.58
N ARG A 228 10.81 2.19 21.99
CA ARG A 228 11.44 1.29 21.02
C ARG A 228 12.57 0.52 21.68
N GLY A 229 12.66 -0.76 21.35
CA GLY A 229 13.76 -1.61 21.82
C GLY A 229 15.09 -1.22 21.16
N CYS A 230 16.16 -1.29 21.93
CA CYS A 230 17.54 -1.12 21.44
C CYS A 230 18.28 -2.44 21.60
N THR A 231 18.98 -2.88 20.55
CA THR A 231 19.89 -4.03 20.61
C THR A 231 21.31 -3.54 20.58
N VAL A 232 22.14 -4.05 21.49
CA VAL A 232 23.56 -3.71 21.58
C VAL A 232 24.35 -4.74 20.81
N LEU A 233 25.14 -4.28 19.84
CA LEU A 233 26.07 -5.10 19.08
C LEU A 233 27.51 -4.71 19.48
N HIS A 234 28.34 -5.70 19.75
CA HIS A 234 29.76 -5.51 20.03
C HIS A 234 30.58 -5.83 18.79
N GLY A 235 31.52 -4.99 18.47
CA GLY A 235 32.42 -5.16 17.34
C GLY A 235 33.79 -4.59 17.64
N THR A 236 34.75 -4.80 16.75
CA THR A 236 36.08 -4.23 16.83
C THR A 236 36.33 -3.34 15.61
N GLY A 237 36.74 -2.11 15.83
CA GLY A 237 37.17 -1.21 14.78
C GLY A 237 38.44 -1.76 14.09
N TRP A 238 38.35 -2.08 12.78
CA TRP A 238 39.47 -2.69 12.07
C TRP A 238 40.74 -1.81 12.09
N TYR A 239 40.56 -0.51 11.88
CA TYR A 239 41.72 0.45 11.88
C TYR A 239 42.22 0.77 13.26
N THR A 240 41.32 1.01 14.22
CA THR A 240 41.66 1.45 15.57
C THR A 240 41.96 0.29 16.50
N GLN A 241 41.66 -0.95 16.13
CA GLN A 241 41.76 -2.19 16.95
C GLN A 241 41.09 -2.03 18.33
N SER A 242 40.17 -1.07 18.46
CA SER A 242 39.44 -0.78 19.69
C SER A 242 38.04 -1.38 19.66
N GLU A 243 37.49 -1.71 20.83
CA GLU A 243 36.10 -2.17 20.95
C GLU A 243 35.16 -1.04 20.54
N ALA A 244 34.18 -1.41 19.69
CA ALA A 244 33.12 -0.53 19.24
C ALA A 244 31.77 -1.10 19.66
N THR A 245 30.96 -0.32 20.32
CA THR A 245 29.60 -0.67 20.68
C THR A 245 28.65 0.06 19.74
N ILE A 246 27.77 -0.70 19.11
CA ILE A 246 26.79 -0.22 18.13
C ILE A 246 25.40 -0.45 18.68
N LEU A 247 24.56 0.58 18.72
CA LEU A 247 23.14 0.42 18.99
C LEU A 247 22.39 0.19 17.69
N LEU A 248 21.66 -0.88 17.64
CA LEU A 248 20.72 -1.20 16.57
C LEU A 248 19.30 -0.91 17.06
N VAL A 249 18.59 -0.02 16.35
CA VAL A 249 17.24 0.41 16.71
C VAL A 249 16.37 0.37 15.48
N MET A 250 15.17 -0.23 15.63
CA MET A 250 14.14 -0.23 14.59
C MET A 250 13.04 0.73 14.99
N CYS A 251 12.61 1.61 14.08
CA CYS A 251 11.49 2.51 14.32
C CYS A 251 10.67 2.71 13.03
N ARG A 252 9.49 3.31 13.16
CA ARG A 252 8.70 3.71 11.97
C ARG A 252 9.29 4.96 11.34
N ASN A 253 9.12 5.11 10.04
CA ASN A 253 9.72 6.22 9.28
C ASN A 253 9.37 7.61 9.86
N PHE A 254 8.13 7.81 10.34
CA PHE A 254 7.71 9.08 10.93
C PHE A 254 8.38 9.39 12.30
N GLU A 255 8.95 8.39 12.96
CA GLU A 255 9.69 8.54 14.24
C GLU A 255 11.17 8.89 14.01
N SER A 256 11.68 8.77 12.77
CA SER A 256 13.11 8.90 12.46
C SER A 256 13.69 10.25 12.85
N MET A 257 12.97 11.34 12.61
CA MET A 257 13.43 12.68 12.98
C MET A 257 13.50 12.88 14.49
N ARG A 258 12.58 12.27 15.25
CA ARG A 258 12.62 12.28 16.71
C ARG A 258 13.84 11.50 17.22
N MET A 259 14.11 10.34 16.61
CA MET A 259 15.29 9.52 16.87
C MET A 259 16.59 10.34 16.72
N PHE A 260 16.75 11.02 15.58
CA PHE A 260 17.91 11.87 15.33
C PHE A 260 18.07 12.97 16.39
N ARG A 261 16.98 13.63 16.78
CA ARG A 261 17.02 14.69 17.81
C ARG A 261 17.50 14.15 19.16
N ILE A 262 17.01 12.97 19.58
CA ILE A 262 17.44 12.34 20.84
C ILE A 262 18.93 12.00 20.79
N ILE A 263 19.39 11.38 19.69
CA ILE A 263 20.79 10.99 19.55
C ILE A 263 21.70 12.21 19.60
N LYS A 264 21.41 13.23 18.79
CA LYS A 264 22.23 14.43 18.68
C LYS A 264 22.17 15.33 19.91
N ALA A 265 21.09 15.28 20.69
CA ALA A 265 21.03 16.00 21.98
C ALA A 265 21.95 15.40 23.05
N ILE A 266 22.24 14.08 22.97
CA ILE A 266 23.12 13.39 23.94
C ILE A 266 24.56 13.37 23.45
N ASP A 267 24.75 13.12 22.16
CA ASP A 267 26.08 13.05 21.55
C ASP A 267 26.01 13.63 20.13
N GLU A 268 26.51 14.89 20.02
CA GLU A 268 26.55 15.61 18.76
C GLU A 268 27.49 14.94 17.73
N ASP A 269 28.55 14.29 18.22
CA ASP A 269 29.54 13.60 17.39
C ASP A 269 29.17 12.15 17.07
N ALA A 270 28.04 11.66 17.56
CA ALA A 270 27.60 10.29 17.27
C ALA A 270 27.55 10.04 15.75
N PHE A 271 28.18 8.95 15.28
CA PHE A 271 28.04 8.49 13.91
C PHE A 271 26.76 7.66 13.80
N VAL A 272 25.86 8.07 12.90
CA VAL A 272 24.54 7.46 12.74
C VAL A 272 24.34 7.05 11.29
N SER A 273 24.15 5.76 11.06
CA SER A 273 23.73 5.21 9.79
C SER A 273 22.23 4.89 9.83
N GLN A 274 21.49 5.34 8.83
CA GLN A 274 20.07 5.12 8.69
C GLN A 274 19.79 4.35 7.40
N ALA A 275 19.05 3.25 7.48
CA ALA A 275 18.61 2.48 6.34
C ALA A 275 17.08 2.27 6.36
N LYS A 276 16.44 2.42 5.22
CA LYS A 276 15.03 2.05 5.06
C LYS A 276 14.90 0.55 4.92
N ILE A 277 13.97 -0.03 5.69
CA ILE A 277 13.71 -1.48 5.68
C ILE A 277 12.28 -1.70 5.15
N LYS A 278 12.13 -2.66 4.23
CA LYS A 278 10.83 -2.96 3.61
C LYS A 278 9.83 -3.65 4.53
N GLY A 279 10.26 -4.26 5.61
CA GLY A 279 9.36 -4.89 6.57
C GLY A 279 10.06 -5.20 7.88
N VAL A 280 9.38 -4.93 8.98
CA VAL A 280 9.71 -5.41 10.32
C VAL A 280 8.45 -6.05 10.85
N ASP A 281 8.55 -7.34 11.21
CA ASP A 281 7.47 -8.11 11.81
C ASP A 281 7.83 -8.41 13.26
N GLY A 282 6.89 -8.24 14.18
CA GLY A 282 7.10 -8.53 15.59
C GLY A 282 6.55 -7.47 16.54
N GLU A 283 6.93 -7.57 17.82
CA GLU A 283 6.42 -6.67 18.86
C GLU A 283 6.74 -5.20 18.58
N GLY A 284 5.69 -4.37 18.59
CA GLY A 284 5.80 -2.93 18.27
C GLY A 284 5.72 -2.57 16.80
N PHE A 285 5.61 -3.57 15.91
CA PHE A 285 5.44 -3.43 14.46
C PHE A 285 4.23 -4.22 13.95
N ASP A 286 4.03 -4.24 12.65
CA ASP A 286 2.93 -4.98 12.04
C ASP A 286 3.20 -6.50 12.13
N HIS A 287 2.16 -7.30 12.40
CA HIS A 287 2.26 -8.76 12.40
C HIS A 287 1.83 -9.34 11.06
N VAL A 288 2.75 -10.00 10.37
CA VAL A 288 2.46 -10.77 9.15
C VAL A 288 1.76 -12.07 9.54
N LYS A 289 0.48 -12.20 9.19
CA LYS A 289 -0.29 -13.43 9.42
C LYS A 289 0.01 -14.46 8.35
N ILE A 290 1.05 -15.24 8.52
CA ILE A 290 1.32 -16.41 7.68
C ILE A 290 0.50 -17.57 8.24
N LYS A 291 -0.49 -18.06 7.50
CA LYS A 291 -1.20 -19.30 7.82
C LYS A 291 -0.45 -20.45 7.17
N LEU A 292 0.45 -21.05 7.90
CA LEU A 292 0.99 -22.35 7.52
C LEU A 292 -0.05 -23.45 7.80
N PRO A 293 -0.27 -24.40 6.90
CA PRO A 293 -0.98 -25.62 7.21
C PRO A 293 -0.34 -26.31 8.42
N LYS A 294 -1.14 -26.88 9.33
CA LYS A 294 -0.58 -27.47 10.57
C LYS A 294 0.50 -28.54 10.31
N GLN A 295 0.32 -29.36 9.27
CA GLN A 295 1.28 -30.36 8.87
C GLN A 295 2.63 -29.77 8.46
N GLU A 296 2.61 -28.70 7.65
CA GLU A 296 3.81 -28.01 7.19
C GLU A 296 4.55 -27.30 8.33
N ALA A 297 3.79 -26.74 9.29
CA ALA A 297 4.36 -26.13 10.49
C ALA A 297 5.01 -27.17 11.43
N GLU A 298 4.43 -28.37 11.54
CA GLU A 298 4.98 -29.48 12.33
C GLU A 298 6.21 -30.10 11.66
N GLU A 299 6.24 -30.23 10.34
CA GLU A 299 7.41 -30.70 9.58
C GLU A 299 8.58 -29.73 9.73
N ILE A 300 8.34 -28.42 9.51
CA ILE A 300 9.38 -27.38 9.70
C ILE A 300 9.89 -27.37 11.15
N ALA A 301 9.00 -27.52 12.13
CA ALA A 301 9.40 -27.55 13.53
C ALA A 301 10.17 -28.83 13.91
N GLN A 302 9.95 -29.94 13.24
CA GLN A 302 10.72 -31.20 13.41
C GLN A 302 12.09 -31.10 12.78
N ASP A 303 12.19 -30.54 11.58
CA ASP A 303 13.45 -30.31 10.86
C ASP A 303 14.33 -29.23 11.50
N ALA A 304 13.74 -28.31 12.26
CA ALA A 304 14.42 -27.26 13.00
C ALA A 304 15.04 -27.72 14.33
N LYS A 305 14.89 -29.01 14.71
CA LYS A 305 15.61 -29.54 15.88
C LYS A 305 17.13 -29.45 15.62
N PRO A 306 17.94 -29.10 16.66
CA PRO A 306 19.38 -29.01 16.50
C PRO A 306 19.93 -30.33 15.91
N ILE A 307 20.68 -30.21 14.84
CA ILE A 307 21.47 -31.35 14.35
C ILE A 307 22.41 -31.68 15.48
N GLU A 308 22.16 -32.79 16.20
CA GLU A 308 23.11 -33.32 17.17
C GLU A 308 24.39 -33.60 16.39
N ALA A 309 25.38 -32.74 16.61
CA ALA A 309 26.68 -32.91 16.04
C ALA A 309 27.17 -34.32 16.48
N ASP A 310 27.31 -35.17 15.50
CA ASP A 310 27.84 -36.54 15.66
C ASP A 310 29.21 -36.45 16.33
N LYS A 311 29.22 -36.58 17.66
CA LYS A 311 30.45 -36.66 18.48
C LYS A 311 31.16 -38.00 18.33
N ALA A 312 31.10 -38.58 17.14
CA ALA A 312 31.65 -39.91 16.89
C ALA A 312 32.83 -39.91 15.91
N THR A 313 33.59 -38.82 15.76
CA THR A 313 34.82 -38.91 14.91
C THR A 313 35.94 -38.01 15.47
N GLN A 314 36.28 -38.19 16.75
CA GLN A 314 37.55 -37.72 17.30
C GLN A 314 38.06 -38.73 18.36
N GLN A 315 38.23 -39.99 17.97
CA GLN A 315 39.11 -40.96 18.62
C GLN A 315 39.61 -41.91 17.54
N GLU A 316 40.64 -41.47 16.80
CA GLU A 316 41.71 -42.31 16.27
C GLU A 316 42.95 -41.43 16.05
#